data_81d1d5a83b6cb1c15111116ac4f253fb
#
_entry.id   81d1d5a83b6cb1c15111116ac4f253fb
#
_cell.length_a   1.000
_cell.length_b   1.000
_cell.length_c   1.000
_cell.angle_alpha   90.00
_cell.angle_beta   90.00
_cell.angle_gamma   90.00
#
_symmetry.space_group_name_H-M   'P 1'
#
loop_
_entity.id
_entity.type
_entity.pdbx_description
1 polymer ?
#
loop_
_entity_poly.entity_id
_entity_poly.type
_entity_poly.pdbx_seq_one_letter_code
_entity_poly.pdbx_strand_id
1 'polypeptide(L)'
;SAASDVYKRQVISLAGAQPVLLRPGYITKEQLEDAMGCAVALSDAVLHKLKDGERAASPGMKYKHYAPKADVTILKGSFDAYKEYMKSHCADGVYALCFTGEEPALPCPCVTYGRADRPDEQAHALFSALRELDARGAKTVFARCPAQEGVAMAVYNRLLRAAAFRVVEV
;
A
#
# COMPACT_ATOMS: atom_id res chain seq x y z
N SER A 1 -11.48 -12.44 9.75
CA SER A 1 -11.64 -10.99 9.52
C SER A 1 -10.65 -10.53 8.43
N ALA A 2 -11.06 -9.61 7.55
CA ALA A 2 -10.24 -9.13 6.43
C ALA A 2 -8.89 -8.51 6.85
N ALA A 3 -8.79 -7.98 8.07
CA ALA A 3 -7.57 -7.40 8.63
C ALA A 3 -6.42 -8.43 8.78
N SER A 4 -6.75 -9.68 9.07
CA SER A 4 -5.74 -10.74 9.18
C SER A 4 -5.18 -11.19 7.83
N ASP A 5 -5.83 -10.85 6.73
CA ASP A 5 -5.42 -11.30 5.40
C ASP A 5 -4.26 -10.50 4.79
N VAL A 6 -3.98 -9.29 5.30
CA VAL A 6 -2.81 -8.52 4.83
C VAL A 6 -1.52 -9.26 5.14
N TYR A 7 -1.45 -9.87 6.32
CA TYR A 7 -0.26 -10.56 6.81
C TYR A 7 -0.18 -12.04 6.44
N LYS A 8 -1.31 -12.70 6.22
CA LYS A 8 -1.38 -14.18 6.14
C LYS A 8 -1.01 -14.80 4.81
N ARG A 9 -0.81 -14.02 3.77
CA ARG A 9 -0.56 -14.54 2.42
C ARG A 9 0.77 -14.10 1.87
N GLN A 10 1.83 -14.25 2.65
CA GLN A 10 3.19 -14.12 2.15
C GLN A 10 3.48 -15.24 1.16
N VAL A 11 4.16 -14.93 0.07
CA VAL A 11 4.53 -15.91 -0.95
C VAL A 11 5.99 -15.73 -1.29
N ILE A 12 6.74 -16.83 -1.18
CA ILE A 12 8.15 -16.91 -1.54
C ILE A 12 8.29 -18.01 -2.58
N SER A 13 9.05 -17.75 -3.63
CA SER A 13 9.48 -18.78 -4.59
C SER A 13 10.86 -19.28 -4.21
N LEU A 14 11.00 -20.60 -4.14
CA LEU A 14 12.27 -21.31 -3.94
C LEU A 14 12.70 -22.07 -5.21
N ALA A 15 12.06 -21.81 -6.34
CA ALA A 15 12.26 -22.58 -7.57
C ALA A 15 13.55 -22.21 -8.34
N GLY A 16 14.22 -21.11 -7.98
CA GLY A 16 15.45 -20.65 -8.62
C GLY A 16 16.69 -20.82 -7.75
N ALA A 17 17.82 -20.33 -8.24
CA ALA A 17 19.08 -20.32 -7.50
C ALA A 17 19.05 -19.40 -6.26
N GLN A 18 18.16 -18.42 -6.23
CA GLN A 18 17.94 -17.50 -5.13
C GLN A 18 16.46 -17.45 -4.77
N PRO A 19 16.11 -17.45 -3.47
CA PRO A 19 14.75 -17.23 -3.03
C PRO A 19 14.24 -15.85 -3.46
N VAL A 20 12.97 -15.80 -3.91
CA VAL A 20 12.34 -14.56 -4.38
C VAL A 20 11.05 -14.31 -3.61
N LEU A 21 10.94 -13.17 -2.94
CA LEU A 21 9.73 -12.73 -2.28
C LEU A 21 8.75 -12.19 -3.34
N LEU A 22 7.69 -12.96 -3.61
CA LEU A 22 6.65 -12.63 -4.59
C LEU A 22 5.54 -11.77 -4.00
N ARG A 23 5.31 -11.88 -2.69
CA ARG A 23 4.30 -11.12 -1.97
C ARG A 23 4.75 -10.88 -0.53
N PRO A 24 4.96 -9.62 -0.13
CA PRO A 24 5.30 -9.26 1.24
C PRO A 24 4.18 -9.60 2.22
N GLY A 25 4.56 -9.93 3.45
CA GLY A 25 3.67 -10.23 4.56
C GLY A 25 4.24 -9.75 5.89
N TYR A 26 3.88 -10.42 6.97
CA TYR A 26 4.32 -10.07 8.33
C TYR A 26 5.80 -10.37 8.57
N ILE A 27 6.29 -11.50 8.04
CA ILE A 27 7.71 -11.84 8.11
C ILE A 27 8.45 -10.94 7.12
N THR A 28 9.39 -10.16 7.60
CA THR A 28 10.13 -9.22 6.76
C THR A 28 11.14 -9.93 5.88
N LYS A 29 11.61 -9.24 4.84
CA LYS A 29 12.65 -9.77 3.96
C LYS A 29 13.92 -10.10 4.75
N GLU A 30 14.31 -9.22 5.67
CA GLU A 30 15.48 -9.36 6.54
C GLU A 30 15.36 -10.60 7.45
N GLN A 31 14.20 -10.81 8.05
CA GLN A 31 13.93 -12.01 8.87
C GLN A 31 13.99 -13.32 8.05
N LEU A 32 13.55 -13.25 6.77
CA LEU A 32 13.67 -14.37 5.87
C LEU A 32 15.15 -14.65 5.52
N GLU A 33 15.92 -13.60 5.24
CA GLU A 33 17.35 -13.71 4.95
C GLU A 33 18.12 -14.31 6.13
N ASP A 34 17.82 -13.86 7.35
CA ASP A 34 18.40 -14.41 8.58
C ASP A 34 18.05 -15.87 8.77
N ALA A 35 16.78 -16.26 8.58
CA ALA A 35 16.32 -17.62 8.77
C ALA A 35 16.83 -18.58 7.69
N MET A 36 17.04 -18.11 6.47
CA MET A 36 17.48 -18.92 5.32
C MET A 36 18.99 -18.92 5.14
N GLY A 37 19.72 -18.02 5.80
CA GLY A 37 21.16 -17.85 5.66
C GLY A 37 21.61 -17.40 4.28
N CYS A 38 20.73 -16.79 3.49
CA CYS A 38 21.02 -16.32 2.14
C CYS A 38 20.18 -15.09 1.78
N ALA A 39 20.64 -14.31 0.79
CA ALA A 39 19.92 -13.15 0.30
C ALA A 39 18.59 -13.55 -0.36
N VAL A 40 17.52 -12.81 -0.09
CA VAL A 40 16.19 -12.98 -0.68
C VAL A 40 15.94 -11.83 -1.66
N ALA A 41 15.72 -12.14 -2.93
CA ALA A 41 15.34 -11.13 -3.92
C ALA A 41 13.89 -10.68 -3.73
N LEU A 42 13.61 -9.43 -4.08
CA LEU A 42 12.24 -8.93 -4.18
C LEU A 42 11.80 -9.03 -5.65
N SER A 43 10.64 -9.63 -5.90
CA SER A 43 10.09 -9.69 -7.26
C SER A 43 9.71 -8.29 -7.75
N ASP A 44 10.05 -7.96 -9.00
CA ASP A 44 9.65 -6.69 -9.63
C ASP A 44 8.14 -6.46 -9.57
N ALA A 45 7.35 -7.50 -9.66
CA ALA A 45 5.89 -7.45 -9.54
C ALA A 45 5.38 -6.99 -8.15
N VAL A 46 6.24 -6.89 -7.13
CA VAL A 46 5.89 -6.29 -5.84
C VAL A 46 5.77 -4.77 -5.96
N LEU A 47 6.67 -4.15 -6.71
CA LEU A 47 6.80 -2.70 -6.83
C LEU A 47 6.27 -2.14 -8.16
N HIS A 48 6.20 -2.96 -9.19
CA HIS A 48 5.82 -2.54 -10.53
C HIS A 48 4.63 -3.34 -11.06
N LYS A 49 3.87 -2.71 -11.96
CA LYS A 49 2.80 -3.39 -12.70
C LYS A 49 3.43 -4.44 -13.62
N LEU A 50 2.86 -5.66 -13.62
CA LEU A 50 3.24 -6.69 -14.59
C LEU A 50 3.03 -6.16 -16.01
N LYS A 51 3.99 -6.41 -16.88
CA LYS A 51 3.88 -6.10 -18.31
C LYS A 51 2.83 -7.01 -18.97
N ASP A 52 2.24 -6.53 -20.06
CA ASP A 52 1.28 -7.34 -20.83
C ASP A 52 1.99 -8.60 -21.35
N GLY A 53 1.43 -9.78 -21.02
CA GLY A 53 2.01 -11.07 -21.37
C GLY A 53 2.83 -11.74 -20.25
N GLU A 54 3.22 -11.03 -19.19
CA GLU A 54 3.91 -11.65 -18.07
C GLU A 54 2.98 -12.56 -17.25
N ARG A 55 3.46 -13.76 -16.94
CA ARG A 55 2.72 -14.74 -16.15
C ARG A 55 2.78 -14.35 -14.68
N ALA A 56 1.62 -14.17 -14.06
CA ALA A 56 1.53 -13.90 -12.63
C ALA A 56 2.13 -15.07 -11.83
N ALA A 57 3.22 -14.82 -11.11
CA ALA A 57 3.91 -15.84 -10.32
C ALA A 57 3.20 -16.19 -9.00
N SER A 58 2.17 -15.44 -8.62
CA SER A 58 1.32 -15.77 -7.46
C SER A 58 -0.14 -15.38 -7.67
N PRO A 59 -1.08 -16.10 -7.02
CA PRO A 59 -2.49 -15.72 -7.00
C PRO A 59 -2.67 -14.29 -6.46
N GLY A 60 -3.48 -13.47 -7.13
CA GLY A 60 -3.74 -12.08 -6.72
C GLY A 60 -2.83 -11.03 -7.35
N MET A 61 -1.84 -11.41 -8.15
CA MET A 61 -1.04 -10.46 -8.95
C MET A 61 -1.84 -9.89 -10.13
N LYS A 62 -2.83 -10.64 -10.63
CA LYS A 62 -3.58 -10.33 -11.86
C LYS A 62 -4.92 -9.64 -11.60
N TYR A 63 -5.47 -9.71 -10.39
CA TYR A 63 -6.81 -9.22 -10.11
C TYR A 63 -6.78 -7.99 -9.20
N LYS A 64 -7.62 -7.00 -9.53
CA LYS A 64 -7.97 -5.88 -8.64
C LYS A 64 -8.79 -6.41 -7.45
N HIS A 65 -8.15 -7.11 -6.53
CA HIS A 65 -8.81 -7.48 -5.28
C HIS A 65 -8.80 -6.26 -4.37
N TYR A 66 -9.99 -5.81 -3.99
CA TYR A 66 -10.21 -4.69 -3.05
C TYR A 66 -9.76 -3.30 -3.57
N ALA A 67 -9.71 -3.09 -4.89
CA ALA A 67 -9.54 -1.73 -5.39
C ALA A 67 -10.82 -0.93 -5.08
N PRO A 68 -10.71 0.24 -4.45
CA PRO A 68 -11.84 1.13 -4.26
C PRO A 68 -12.40 1.60 -5.62
N LYS A 69 -13.63 2.09 -5.62
CA LYS A 69 -14.24 2.72 -6.80
C LYS A 69 -13.56 4.04 -7.15
N ALA A 70 -13.06 4.72 -6.11
CA ALA A 70 -12.33 5.96 -6.24
C ALA A 70 -10.99 5.77 -6.97
N ASP A 71 -10.58 6.79 -7.69
CA ASP A 71 -9.23 6.88 -8.25
C ASP A 71 -8.21 7.21 -7.17
N VAL A 72 -7.43 6.22 -6.75
CA VAL A 72 -6.40 6.38 -5.72
C VAL A 72 -5.06 6.72 -6.36
N THR A 73 -4.34 7.70 -5.79
CA THR A 73 -2.95 8.04 -6.10
C THR A 73 -2.16 8.14 -4.80
N ILE A 74 -1.02 7.46 -4.75
CA ILE A 74 -0.11 7.54 -3.62
C ILE A 74 0.79 8.76 -3.81
N LEU A 75 0.86 9.63 -2.80
CA LEU A 75 1.79 10.76 -2.77
C LEU A 75 2.98 10.38 -1.88
N LYS A 76 4.15 10.30 -2.50
CA LYS A 76 5.41 9.95 -1.83
C LYS A 76 6.21 11.22 -1.56
N GLY A 77 6.41 11.54 -0.29
CA GLY A 77 7.13 12.72 0.15
C GLY A 77 6.91 12.99 1.63
N SER A 78 7.37 14.14 2.10
CA SER A 78 7.15 14.58 3.47
C SER A 78 5.68 14.91 3.74
N PHE A 79 5.30 15.02 5.01
CA PHE A 79 3.93 15.46 5.34
C PHE A 79 3.65 16.89 4.88
N ASP A 80 4.65 17.76 4.95
CA ASP A 80 4.49 19.15 4.49
C ASP A 80 4.25 19.22 2.98
N ALA A 81 4.99 18.45 2.18
CA ALA A 81 4.79 18.37 0.75
C ALA A 81 3.41 17.78 0.40
N TYR A 82 2.99 16.73 1.10
CA TYR A 82 1.64 16.16 0.97
C TYR A 82 0.56 17.20 1.27
N LYS A 83 0.71 17.94 2.36
CA LYS A 83 -0.23 19.00 2.78
C LYS A 83 -0.36 20.10 1.72
N GLU A 84 0.77 20.57 1.17
CA GLU A 84 0.75 21.58 0.10
C GLU A 84 0.10 21.05 -1.18
N TYR A 85 0.38 19.80 -1.54
CA TYR A 85 -0.28 19.14 -2.66
C TYR A 85 -1.81 19.08 -2.45
N MET A 86 -2.25 18.69 -1.25
CA MET A 86 -3.66 18.61 -0.91
C MET A 86 -4.35 19.97 -0.98
N LYS A 87 -3.69 21.07 -0.55
CA LYS A 87 -4.24 22.43 -0.68
C LYS A 87 -4.54 22.81 -2.13
N SER A 88 -3.67 22.39 -3.05
CA SER A 88 -3.81 22.71 -4.47
C SER A 88 -4.82 21.83 -5.19
N HIS A 89 -5.18 20.67 -4.64
CA HIS A 89 -6.00 19.65 -5.30
C HIS A 89 -7.30 19.34 -4.54
N CYS A 90 -7.61 20.09 -3.48
CA CYS A 90 -8.87 19.94 -2.74
C CYS A 90 -10.04 20.41 -3.59
N ALA A 91 -10.99 19.49 -3.83
CA ALA A 91 -12.20 19.75 -4.60
C ALA A 91 -13.34 18.82 -4.13
N ASP A 92 -14.55 19.00 -4.65
CA ASP A 92 -15.66 18.12 -4.34
C ASP A 92 -15.37 16.67 -4.78
N GLY A 93 -15.59 15.73 -3.86
CA GLY A 93 -15.29 14.31 -4.07
C GLY A 93 -13.81 13.92 -3.92
N VAL A 94 -12.92 14.85 -3.57
CA VAL A 94 -11.52 14.58 -3.24
C VAL A 94 -11.39 14.29 -1.75
N TYR A 95 -10.69 13.21 -1.42
CA TYR A 95 -10.43 12.74 -0.05
C TYR A 95 -8.94 12.52 0.18
N ALA A 96 -8.51 12.77 1.40
CA ALA A 96 -7.20 12.37 1.89
C ALA A 96 -7.29 10.99 2.57
N LEU A 97 -6.42 10.07 2.20
CA LEU A 97 -6.13 8.87 2.97
C LEU A 97 -4.80 9.09 3.69
N CYS A 98 -4.86 9.42 4.98
CA CYS A 98 -3.72 9.92 5.73
C CYS A 98 -3.44 9.09 7.00
N PHE A 99 -2.36 9.40 7.68
CA PHE A 99 -2.08 8.80 8.98
C PHE A 99 -2.88 9.48 10.08
N THR A 100 -3.18 8.72 11.12
CA THR A 100 -3.89 9.21 12.31
C THR A 100 -3.12 10.35 12.96
N GLY A 101 -3.80 11.48 13.16
CA GLY A 101 -3.23 12.71 13.71
C GLY A 101 -2.85 13.76 12.66
N GLU A 102 -2.88 13.42 11.37
CA GLU A 102 -2.63 14.37 10.27
C GLU A 102 -3.89 15.14 9.83
N GLU A 103 -5.10 14.65 10.17
CA GLU A 103 -6.38 15.14 9.68
C GLU A 103 -6.61 16.64 9.94
N PRO A 104 -6.27 17.19 11.13
CA PRO A 104 -6.57 18.61 11.42
C PRO A 104 -5.80 19.59 10.52
N ALA A 105 -4.71 19.13 9.90
CA ALA A 105 -3.87 19.97 9.04
C ALA A 105 -4.25 19.91 7.54
N LEU A 106 -5.24 19.09 7.18
CA LEU A 106 -5.64 18.88 5.79
C LEU A 106 -6.91 19.65 5.43
N PRO A 107 -6.99 20.19 4.20
CA PRO A 107 -8.10 21.05 3.79
C PRO A 107 -9.33 20.29 3.29
N CYS A 108 -9.26 18.98 3.17
CA CYS A 108 -10.29 18.13 2.57
C CYS A 108 -10.75 17.03 3.54
N PRO A 109 -11.89 16.36 3.26
CA PRO A 109 -12.32 15.22 4.05
C PRO A 109 -11.25 14.13 4.10
N CYS A 110 -11.04 13.57 5.30
CA CYS A 110 -10.00 12.60 5.57
C CYS A 110 -10.58 11.25 6.01
N VAL A 111 -9.87 10.19 5.65
CA VAL A 111 -9.99 8.87 6.25
C VAL A 111 -8.59 8.43 6.68
N THR A 112 -8.46 7.89 7.87
CA THR A 112 -7.17 7.46 8.39
C THR A 112 -6.97 5.95 8.28
N TYR A 113 -5.72 5.52 8.17
CA TYR A 113 -5.38 4.10 8.12
C TYR A 113 -4.26 3.70 9.11
N GLY A 114 -4.26 4.32 10.28
CA GLY A 114 -3.29 4.06 11.37
C GLY A 114 -2.22 5.14 11.47
N ARG A 115 -1.39 5.03 12.50
CA ARG A 115 -0.30 6.00 12.75
C ARG A 115 0.89 5.76 11.82
N ALA A 116 1.64 6.82 11.52
CA ALA A 116 2.79 6.77 10.60
C ALA A 116 3.89 5.79 11.05
N ASP A 117 4.12 5.69 12.36
CA ASP A 117 5.14 4.84 13.00
C ASP A 117 4.63 3.43 13.38
N ARG A 118 3.37 3.08 13.05
CA ARG A 118 2.73 1.82 13.44
C ARG A 118 2.22 1.04 12.21
N PRO A 119 3.11 0.31 11.52
CA PRO A 119 2.74 -0.49 10.36
C PRO A 119 1.70 -1.56 10.64
N ASP A 120 1.66 -2.08 11.87
CA ASP A 120 0.64 -3.02 12.35
C ASP A 120 -0.76 -2.41 12.33
N GLU A 121 -0.91 -1.18 12.84
CA GLU A 121 -2.18 -0.44 12.77
C GLU A 121 -2.59 -0.16 11.32
N GLN A 122 -1.63 0.28 10.50
CA GLN A 122 -1.86 0.56 9.08
C GLN A 122 -2.39 -0.67 8.35
N ALA A 123 -1.79 -1.83 8.57
CA ALA A 123 -2.22 -3.06 7.93
C ALA A 123 -3.62 -3.51 8.36
N HIS A 124 -3.99 -3.29 9.63
CA HIS A 124 -5.34 -3.59 10.13
C HIS A 124 -6.39 -2.63 9.58
N ALA A 125 -6.05 -1.35 9.47
CA ALA A 125 -7.00 -0.30 9.12
C ALA A 125 -7.18 -0.11 7.60
N LEU A 126 -6.17 -0.41 6.78
CA LEU A 126 -6.15 -0.05 5.35
C LEU A 126 -7.40 -0.49 4.59
N PHE A 127 -7.85 -1.74 4.73
CA PHE A 127 -9.02 -2.22 3.99
C PHE A 127 -10.32 -1.58 4.47
N SER A 128 -10.44 -1.31 5.76
CA SER A 128 -11.59 -0.61 6.31
C SER A 128 -11.63 0.83 5.83
N ALA A 129 -10.48 1.49 5.80
CA ALA A 129 -10.33 2.85 5.28
C ALA A 129 -10.71 2.95 3.79
N LEU A 130 -10.25 2.01 2.96
CA LEU A 130 -10.61 1.99 1.54
C LEU A 130 -12.11 1.77 1.33
N ARG A 131 -12.76 0.91 2.11
CA ARG A 131 -14.24 0.73 2.07
C ARG A 131 -14.98 1.96 2.57
N GLU A 132 -14.46 2.63 3.57
CA GLU A 132 -15.03 3.86 4.10
C GLU A 132 -15.00 4.98 3.07
N LEU A 133 -13.92 5.11 2.31
CA LEU A 133 -13.82 6.05 1.19
C LEU A 133 -14.89 5.78 0.14
N ASP A 134 -15.12 4.52 -0.22
CA ASP A 134 -16.19 4.13 -1.14
C ASP A 134 -17.58 4.45 -0.56
N ALA A 135 -17.81 4.17 0.71
CA ALA A 135 -19.09 4.46 1.38
C ALA A 135 -19.37 5.96 1.49
N ARG A 136 -18.32 6.78 1.62
CA ARG A 136 -18.42 8.25 1.63
C ARG A 136 -18.54 8.86 0.23
N GLY A 137 -18.50 8.05 -0.84
CA GLY A 137 -18.61 8.51 -2.21
C GLY A 137 -17.38 9.24 -2.75
N ALA A 138 -16.19 8.93 -2.24
CA ALA A 138 -14.94 9.47 -2.76
C ALA A 138 -14.81 9.18 -4.26
N LYS A 139 -14.44 10.18 -5.04
CA LYS A 139 -14.15 10.06 -6.47
C LYS A 139 -12.65 9.98 -6.71
N THR A 140 -11.89 10.82 -6.01
CA THR A 140 -10.43 10.89 -6.07
C THR A 140 -9.87 10.81 -4.65
N VAL A 141 -8.84 10.01 -4.48
CA VAL A 141 -8.17 9.82 -3.19
C VAL A 141 -6.68 10.03 -3.36
N PHE A 142 -6.13 10.93 -2.58
CA PHE A 142 -4.69 11.07 -2.44
C PHE A 142 -4.25 10.42 -1.13
N ALA A 143 -3.40 9.42 -1.22
CA ALA A 143 -2.97 8.62 -0.09
C ALA A 143 -1.55 8.96 0.35
N ARG A 144 -1.34 9.11 1.66
CA ARG A 144 0.00 9.14 2.25
C ARG A 144 0.73 7.84 1.93
N CYS A 145 1.98 7.94 1.54
CA CYS A 145 2.81 6.77 1.27
C CYS A 145 3.28 6.14 2.60
N PRO A 146 3.00 4.87 2.88
CA PRO A 146 3.61 4.19 4.02
C PRO A 146 5.10 3.91 3.76
N ALA A 147 5.85 3.56 4.81
CA ALA A 147 7.23 3.13 4.66
C ALA A 147 7.34 1.91 3.73
N GLN A 148 8.47 1.80 3.04
CA GLN A 148 8.70 0.75 2.03
C GLN A 148 9.66 -0.33 2.52
N GLU A 149 9.71 -0.55 3.82
CA GLU A 149 10.60 -1.49 4.49
C GLU A 149 9.89 -2.26 5.60
N GLY A 150 10.45 -3.34 6.05
CA GLY A 150 9.91 -4.16 7.11
C GLY A 150 8.45 -4.57 6.87
N VAL A 151 7.64 -4.55 7.93
CA VAL A 151 6.20 -4.87 7.89
C VAL A 151 5.42 -3.86 7.02
N ALA A 152 5.85 -2.59 6.97
CA ALA A 152 5.20 -1.55 6.18
C ALA A 152 5.25 -1.85 4.67
N MET A 153 6.21 -2.62 4.18
CA MET A 153 6.26 -3.08 2.79
C MET A 153 5.00 -3.84 2.37
N ALA A 154 4.40 -4.61 3.27
CA ALA A 154 3.15 -5.31 2.98
C ALA A 154 1.97 -4.33 2.83
N VAL A 155 1.93 -3.28 3.65
CA VAL A 155 0.94 -2.19 3.56
C VAL A 155 1.11 -1.44 2.25
N TYR A 156 2.35 -1.02 1.95
CA TYR A 156 2.69 -0.33 0.70
C TYR A 156 2.27 -1.14 -0.53
N ASN A 157 2.63 -2.41 -0.60
CA ASN A 157 2.26 -3.28 -1.72
C ASN A 157 0.74 -3.38 -1.91
N ARG A 158 -0.05 -3.37 -0.82
CA ARG A 158 -1.51 -3.39 -0.88
C ARG A 158 -2.07 -2.07 -1.38
N LEU A 159 -1.60 -0.96 -0.83
CA LEU A 159 -2.01 0.37 -1.24
C LEU A 159 -1.62 0.63 -2.71
N LEU A 160 -0.42 0.22 -3.12
CA LEU A 160 0.07 0.33 -4.48
C LEU A 160 -0.86 -0.35 -5.49
N ARG A 161 -1.37 -1.54 -5.15
CA ARG A 161 -2.35 -2.25 -5.99
C ARG A 161 -3.71 -1.58 -6.01
N ALA A 162 -4.18 -1.06 -4.86
CA ALA A 162 -5.41 -0.27 -4.79
C ALA A 162 -5.31 1.00 -5.64
N ALA A 163 -4.13 1.61 -5.69
CA ALA A 163 -3.82 2.78 -6.51
C ALA A 163 -3.51 2.45 -7.98
N ALA A 164 -3.65 1.19 -8.41
CA ALA A 164 -3.26 0.75 -9.76
C ALA A 164 -1.84 1.19 -10.16
N PHE A 165 -0.90 1.17 -9.19
CA PHE A 165 0.50 1.60 -9.31
C PHE A 165 0.69 3.10 -9.61
N ARG A 166 -0.31 3.94 -9.34
CA ARG A 166 -0.17 5.39 -9.46
C ARG A 166 0.53 5.95 -8.23
N VAL A 167 1.76 6.40 -8.42
CA VAL A 167 2.59 7.06 -7.39
C VAL A 167 3.11 8.37 -7.96
N VAL A 168 3.00 9.42 -7.18
CA VAL A 168 3.51 10.76 -7.48
C VAL A 168 4.47 11.17 -6.37
N GLU A 169 5.65 11.62 -6.74
CA GLU A 169 6.60 12.22 -5.79
C GLU A 169 6.26 13.71 -5.59
N VAL A 170 6.18 14.14 -4.33
CA VAL A 170 5.78 15.51 -3.92
C VAL A 170 6.80 16.10 -2.98
#